data_781bbf3f3fbddd86e2b65a837e3dc4a4
#
_entry.id   781bbf3f3fbddd86e2b65a837e3dc4a4
#
_cell.length_a   1.000
_cell.length_b   1.000
_cell.length_c   1.000
_cell.angle_alpha   90.00
_cell.angle_beta   90.00
_cell.angle_gamma   90.00
#
_symmetry.space_group_name_H-M   'P 1'
#
loop_
_entity.id
_entity.type
_entity.pdbx_description
1 polymer ?
#
loop_
_entity_poly.entity_id
_entity_poly.type
_entity_poly.pdbx_seq_one_letter_code
_entity_poly.pdbx_strand_id
1 'polypeptide(L)'
;MIPATTELMAELARYRRQYNLAALPYGGETTPLLLPIGGAHRTLTRGGVHLIIKQVFDNAIDHLQSTGEAHERATDRLRQASAHWLRHTTGSRMMDGQVDLRYVRDNLGHDSISTSNQYLQADDDDRHRATEAGLRLNW
;
A
#
# COMPACT_ATOMS: atom_id res chain seq x y z
N MET A 1 3.07 -15.30 6.99
CA MET A 1 3.55 -15.14 5.58
C MET A 1 2.59 -14.18 4.90
N ILE A 2 3.08 -13.11 4.27
CA ILE A 2 2.24 -12.15 3.54
C ILE A 2 2.17 -12.62 2.07
N PRO A 3 0.98 -12.85 1.50
CA PRO A 3 0.84 -13.27 0.11
C PRO A 3 1.26 -12.12 -0.83
N ALA A 4 1.97 -12.45 -1.90
CA ALA A 4 2.32 -11.52 -2.96
C ALA A 4 1.43 -11.79 -4.18
N THR A 5 0.86 -10.72 -4.76
CA THR A 5 0.07 -10.86 -5.99
C THR A 5 0.96 -11.16 -7.18
N THR A 6 0.37 -11.70 -8.24
CA THR A 6 1.10 -11.98 -9.50
C THR A 6 1.74 -10.72 -10.07
N GLU A 7 1.02 -9.58 -10.01
CA GLU A 7 1.52 -8.29 -10.48
C GLU A 7 2.72 -7.82 -9.65
N LEU A 8 2.65 -7.94 -8.31
CA LEU A 8 3.76 -7.59 -7.44
C LEU A 8 4.99 -8.45 -7.73
N MET A 9 4.81 -9.75 -7.95
CA MET A 9 5.91 -10.66 -8.29
C MET A 9 6.53 -10.32 -9.65
N ALA A 10 5.73 -9.93 -10.64
CA ALA A 10 6.22 -9.48 -11.93
C ALA A 10 7.07 -8.19 -11.82
N GLU A 11 6.59 -7.21 -11.03
CA GLU A 11 7.31 -5.97 -10.78
C GLU A 11 8.61 -6.19 -9.98
N LEU A 12 8.60 -7.05 -8.98
CA LEU A 12 9.81 -7.43 -8.25
C LEU A 12 10.82 -8.13 -9.17
N ALA A 13 10.36 -9.00 -10.07
CA ALA A 13 11.24 -9.64 -11.04
C ALA A 13 11.86 -8.62 -12.00
N ARG A 14 11.08 -7.62 -12.45
CA ARG A 14 11.58 -6.52 -13.28
C ARG A 14 12.61 -5.67 -12.53
N TYR A 15 12.30 -5.29 -11.30
CA TYR A 15 13.18 -4.55 -10.41
C TYR A 15 14.52 -5.29 -10.21
N ARG A 16 14.50 -6.57 -9.88
CA ARG A 16 15.70 -7.37 -9.67
C ARG A 16 16.61 -7.41 -10.91
N ARG A 17 16.02 -7.57 -12.10
CA ARG A 17 16.79 -7.55 -13.36
C ARG A 17 17.50 -6.22 -13.59
N GLN A 18 16.92 -5.09 -13.20
CA GLN A 18 17.59 -3.77 -13.28
C GLN A 18 18.84 -3.68 -12.41
N TYR A 19 18.93 -4.49 -11.36
CA TYR A 19 20.12 -4.62 -10.51
C TYR A 19 21.01 -5.81 -10.89
N ASN A 20 20.83 -6.35 -12.09
CA ASN A 20 21.57 -7.54 -12.60
C ASN A 20 21.42 -8.78 -11.70
N LEU A 21 20.28 -8.91 -11.02
CA LEU A 21 19.94 -10.07 -10.20
C LEU A 21 19.02 -11.01 -10.97
N ALA A 22 18.99 -12.28 -10.57
CA ALA A 22 18.01 -13.24 -11.07
C ALA A 22 16.58 -12.74 -10.77
N ALA A 23 15.63 -13.01 -11.67
CA ALA A 23 14.23 -12.57 -11.54
C ALA A 23 13.58 -13.02 -10.23
N LEU A 24 13.92 -14.23 -9.78
CA LEU A 24 13.52 -14.79 -8.49
C LEU A 24 14.76 -15.07 -7.65
N PRO A 25 14.68 -14.90 -6.33
CA PRO A 25 15.78 -15.29 -5.44
C PRO A 25 15.98 -16.81 -5.50
N TYR A 26 17.23 -17.23 -5.35
CA TYR A 26 17.58 -18.64 -5.23
C TYR A 26 17.76 -19.05 -3.76
N GLY A 27 17.76 -20.35 -3.48
CA GLY A 27 17.97 -20.84 -2.13
C GLY A 27 19.32 -20.41 -1.56
N GLY A 28 19.31 -19.77 -0.39
CA GLY A 28 20.51 -19.25 0.26
C GLY A 28 20.95 -17.85 -0.20
N GLU A 29 20.22 -17.20 -1.09
CA GLU A 29 20.49 -15.80 -1.44
C GLU A 29 20.30 -14.87 -0.24
N THR A 30 21.28 -14.01 0.03
CA THR A 30 21.27 -13.03 1.13
C THR A 30 21.01 -11.59 0.67
N THR A 31 20.78 -11.38 -0.64
CA THR A 31 20.48 -10.07 -1.19
C THR A 31 19.19 -9.52 -0.58
N PRO A 32 19.19 -8.29 -0.03
CA PRO A 32 17.99 -7.68 0.47
C PRO A 32 16.89 -7.56 -0.60
N LEU A 33 15.62 -7.69 -0.21
CA LEU A 33 14.48 -7.56 -1.12
C LEU A 33 14.45 -6.21 -1.83
N LEU A 34 14.78 -5.13 -1.10
CA LEU A 34 14.90 -3.77 -1.63
C LEU A 34 16.31 -3.26 -1.41
N LEU A 35 16.88 -2.69 -2.46
CA LEU A 35 18.21 -2.10 -2.47
C LEU A 35 18.13 -0.57 -2.49
N PRO A 36 19.12 0.12 -1.94
CA PRO A 36 19.23 1.57 -2.07
C PRO A 36 19.36 2.00 -3.54
N ILE A 37 18.87 3.19 -3.85
CA ILE A 37 19.12 3.84 -5.13
C ILE A 37 20.65 4.05 -5.27
N GLY A 38 21.23 3.63 -6.40
CA GLY A 38 22.67 3.66 -6.62
C GLY A 38 23.37 2.30 -6.48
N GLY A 39 22.64 1.21 -6.28
CA GLY A 39 23.09 -0.17 -6.49
C GLY A 39 23.96 -0.78 -5.38
N ALA A 40 24.10 -0.14 -4.22
CA ALA A 40 24.79 -0.76 -3.10
C ALA A 40 24.00 -1.96 -2.56
N HIS A 41 24.61 -3.15 -2.49
CA HIS A 41 24.01 -4.37 -1.96
C HIS A 41 23.91 -4.34 -0.42
N ARG A 42 23.22 -3.35 0.11
CA ARG A 42 22.96 -3.20 1.55
C ARG A 42 21.47 -3.04 1.81
N THR A 43 21.03 -3.43 2.99
CA THR A 43 19.64 -3.26 3.42
C THR A 43 19.26 -1.77 3.49
N LEU A 44 18.08 -1.43 2.97
CA LEU A 44 17.49 -0.11 3.17
C LEU A 44 17.13 0.07 4.65
N THR A 45 17.51 1.23 5.19
CA THR A 45 17.05 1.64 6.52
C THR A 45 15.60 2.10 6.45
N ARG A 46 14.92 2.13 7.60
CA ARG A 46 13.57 2.69 7.73
C ARG A 46 13.49 4.13 7.18
N GLY A 47 14.52 4.96 7.51
CA GLY A 47 14.62 6.32 6.98
C GLY A 47 14.81 6.35 5.47
N GLY A 48 15.61 5.43 4.91
CA GLY A 48 15.79 5.31 3.45
C GLY A 48 14.50 4.98 2.72
N VAL A 49 13.69 4.05 3.23
CA VAL A 49 12.37 3.74 2.68
C VAL A 49 11.45 4.96 2.75
N HIS A 50 11.45 5.69 3.89
CA HIS A 50 10.65 6.90 4.04
C HIS A 50 11.01 7.96 2.99
N LEU A 51 12.30 8.20 2.76
CA LEU A 51 12.77 9.15 1.75
C LEU A 51 12.35 8.75 0.33
N ILE A 52 12.44 7.47 -0.02
CA ILE A 52 11.98 6.97 -1.33
C ILE A 52 10.48 7.23 -1.51
N ILE A 53 9.67 6.94 -0.51
CA ILE A 53 8.22 7.18 -0.56
C ILE A 53 7.93 8.68 -0.72
N LYS A 54 8.61 9.55 0.02
CA LYS A 54 8.49 11.00 -0.13
C LYS A 54 8.84 11.44 -1.55
N GLN A 55 9.94 10.97 -2.11
CA GLN A 55 10.35 11.29 -3.47
C GLN A 55 9.30 10.87 -4.52
N VAL A 56 8.66 9.72 -4.33
CA VAL A 56 7.56 9.28 -5.23
C VAL A 56 6.38 10.27 -5.18
N PHE A 57 6.00 10.76 -3.99
CA PHE A 57 4.94 11.76 -3.88
C PHE A 57 5.35 13.11 -4.45
N ASP A 58 6.58 13.55 -4.22
CA ASP A 58 7.10 14.81 -4.77
C ASP A 58 7.10 14.76 -6.31
N ASN A 59 7.56 13.67 -6.92
CA ASN A 59 7.51 13.48 -8.36
C ASN A 59 6.06 13.47 -8.91
N ALA A 60 5.11 12.90 -8.16
CA ALA A 60 3.70 12.90 -8.54
C ALA A 60 3.11 14.32 -8.47
N ILE A 61 3.50 15.12 -7.49
CA ILE A 61 3.12 16.54 -7.36
C ILE A 61 3.65 17.33 -8.56
N ASP A 62 4.93 17.19 -8.87
CA ASP A 62 5.57 17.88 -10.00
C ASP A 62 4.87 17.51 -11.32
N HIS A 63 4.53 16.24 -11.49
CA HIS A 63 3.79 15.78 -12.66
C HIS A 63 2.40 16.43 -12.75
N LEU A 64 1.62 16.44 -11.67
CA LEU A 64 0.30 17.08 -11.65
C LEU A 64 0.36 18.59 -11.95
N GLN A 65 1.39 19.27 -11.42
CA GLN A 65 1.60 20.69 -11.68
C GLN A 65 1.98 20.96 -13.15
N SER A 66 2.73 20.05 -13.77
CA SER A 66 3.15 20.19 -15.19
C SER A 66 2.00 19.97 -16.18
N THR A 67 0.93 19.29 -15.80
CA THR A 67 -0.24 19.04 -16.68
C THR A 67 -1.14 20.26 -16.89
N GLY A 68 -0.92 21.35 -16.13
CA GLY A 68 -1.64 22.61 -16.28
C GLY A 68 -3.09 22.60 -15.81
N GLU A 69 -3.59 21.50 -15.27
CA GLU A 69 -4.92 21.39 -14.67
C GLU A 69 -4.90 21.81 -13.20
N ALA A 70 -6.01 22.38 -12.72
CA ALA A 70 -6.14 22.81 -11.32
C ALA A 70 -6.29 21.62 -10.37
N HIS A 71 -5.19 20.92 -10.08
CA HIS A 71 -5.13 19.77 -9.16
C HIS A 71 -4.78 20.15 -7.71
N GLU A 72 -5.08 21.38 -7.27
CA GLU A 72 -4.69 21.89 -5.95
C GLU A 72 -5.02 20.93 -4.81
N ARG A 73 -6.27 20.42 -4.77
CA ARG A 73 -6.69 19.47 -3.72
C ARG A 73 -5.93 18.14 -3.75
N ALA A 74 -5.59 17.64 -4.94
CA ALA A 74 -4.80 16.42 -5.10
C ALA A 74 -3.36 16.65 -4.65
N THR A 75 -2.78 17.77 -5.02
CA THR A 75 -1.43 18.20 -4.63
C THR A 75 -1.30 18.36 -3.11
N ASP A 76 -2.27 19.01 -2.47
CA ASP A 76 -2.28 19.18 -1.01
C ASP A 76 -2.39 17.85 -0.25
N ARG A 77 -3.20 16.92 -0.76
CA ARG A 77 -3.28 15.56 -0.20
C ARG A 77 -1.95 14.80 -0.35
N LEU A 78 -1.29 14.90 -1.51
CA LEU A 78 0.00 14.25 -1.74
C LEU A 78 1.12 14.83 -0.86
N ARG A 79 1.12 16.14 -0.57
CA ARG A 79 2.06 16.76 0.37
C ARG A 79 1.96 16.18 1.79
N GLN A 80 0.75 15.83 2.22
CA GLN A 80 0.49 15.22 3.53
C GLN A 80 0.69 13.70 3.52
N ALA A 81 0.84 13.09 2.34
CA ALA A 81 0.94 11.65 2.20
C ALA A 81 2.22 11.09 2.84
N SER A 82 2.10 9.91 3.41
CA SER A 82 3.17 9.20 4.12
C SER A 82 3.06 7.69 3.90
N ALA A 83 4.07 6.95 4.34
CA ALA A 83 3.99 5.48 4.35
C ALA A 83 2.79 4.96 5.15
N HIS A 84 2.41 5.66 6.22
CA HIS A 84 1.24 5.31 7.00
C HIS A 84 -0.06 5.54 6.23
N TRP A 85 -0.14 6.62 5.46
CA TRP A 85 -1.27 6.89 4.56
C TRP A 85 -1.43 5.80 3.50
N LEU A 86 -0.33 5.31 2.90
CA LEU A 86 -0.36 4.18 1.97
C LEU A 86 -0.88 2.91 2.64
N ARG A 87 -0.44 2.62 3.87
CA ARG A 87 -0.93 1.49 4.66
C ARG A 87 -2.44 1.59 4.90
N HIS A 88 -2.95 2.76 5.30
CA HIS A 88 -4.38 2.98 5.47
C HIS A 88 -5.16 2.77 4.17
N THR A 89 -4.69 3.37 3.08
CA THR A 89 -5.32 3.20 1.76
C THR A 89 -5.39 1.74 1.34
N THR A 90 -4.31 0.97 1.59
CA THR A 90 -4.28 -0.47 1.30
C THR A 90 -5.30 -1.22 2.15
N GLY A 91 -5.38 -0.93 3.45
CA GLY A 91 -6.35 -1.54 4.35
C GLY A 91 -7.80 -1.26 3.92
N SER A 92 -8.12 -0.01 3.64
CA SER A 92 -9.45 0.37 3.14
C SER A 92 -9.81 -0.37 1.84
N ARG A 93 -8.91 -0.38 0.86
CA ARG A 93 -9.14 -1.10 -0.40
C ARG A 93 -9.32 -2.62 -0.23
N MET A 94 -8.62 -3.23 0.72
CA MET A 94 -8.84 -4.64 1.06
C MET A 94 -10.24 -4.85 1.62
N MET A 95 -10.73 -3.95 2.48
CA MET A 95 -12.08 -4.00 3.04
C MET A 95 -13.14 -3.78 1.96
N ASP A 96 -12.97 -2.78 1.08
CA ASP A 96 -13.86 -2.55 -0.07
C ASP A 96 -13.92 -3.80 -0.98
N GLY A 97 -12.81 -4.52 -1.13
CA GLY A 97 -12.69 -5.79 -1.83
C GLY A 97 -13.23 -7.00 -1.03
N GLN A 98 -13.91 -6.77 0.09
CA GLN A 98 -14.48 -7.82 0.96
C GLN A 98 -13.45 -8.85 1.48
N VAL A 99 -12.20 -8.44 1.64
CA VAL A 99 -11.18 -9.27 2.27
C VAL A 99 -11.49 -9.41 3.77
N ASP A 100 -11.48 -10.63 4.28
CA ASP A 100 -11.72 -10.89 5.72
C ASP A 100 -10.76 -10.04 6.59
N LEU A 101 -11.31 -9.41 7.64
CA LEU A 101 -10.57 -8.52 8.53
C LEU A 101 -9.32 -9.17 9.15
N ARG A 102 -9.35 -10.48 9.36
CA ARG A 102 -8.19 -11.24 9.87
C ARG A 102 -7.04 -11.22 8.88
N TYR A 103 -7.34 -11.36 7.58
CA TYR A 103 -6.33 -11.27 6.52
C TYR A 103 -5.83 -9.84 6.33
N VAL A 104 -6.70 -8.83 6.45
CA VAL A 104 -6.27 -7.41 6.45
C VAL A 104 -5.29 -7.15 7.58
N ARG A 105 -5.62 -7.59 8.81
CA ARG A 105 -4.71 -7.49 9.97
C ARG A 105 -3.36 -8.14 9.70
N ASP A 106 -3.38 -9.39 9.24
CA ASP A 106 -2.17 -10.18 9.05
C ASP A 106 -1.29 -9.61 7.92
N ASN A 107 -1.91 -9.14 6.82
CA ASN A 107 -1.23 -8.52 5.69
C ASN A 107 -0.61 -7.17 6.05
N LEU A 108 -1.26 -6.42 6.93
CA LEU A 108 -0.75 -5.13 7.40
C LEU A 108 0.22 -5.28 8.60
N GLY A 109 0.37 -6.49 9.17
CA GLY A 109 1.23 -6.73 10.33
C GLY A 109 0.75 -5.97 11.56
N HIS A 110 -0.56 -5.95 11.80
CA HIS A 110 -1.14 -5.39 13.03
C HIS A 110 -1.13 -6.43 14.14
N ASP A 111 -0.60 -6.08 15.30
CA ASP A 111 -0.54 -6.96 16.47
C ASP A 111 -1.94 -7.24 17.06
N SER A 112 -2.93 -6.39 16.75
CA SER A 112 -4.28 -6.48 17.28
C SER A 112 -5.35 -6.21 16.21
N ILE A 113 -6.46 -6.94 16.28
CA ILE A 113 -7.68 -6.69 15.48
C ILE A 113 -8.25 -5.29 15.76
N SER A 114 -8.11 -4.76 16.97
CA SER A 114 -8.60 -3.42 17.33
C SER A 114 -7.97 -2.33 16.44
N THR A 115 -6.72 -2.48 16.03
CA THR A 115 -6.07 -1.56 15.11
C THR A 115 -6.67 -1.66 13.70
N SER A 116 -7.10 -2.85 13.27
CA SER A 116 -7.76 -3.06 11.98
C SER A 116 -9.21 -2.59 11.97
N ASN A 117 -9.88 -2.53 13.13
CA ASN A 117 -11.25 -2.00 13.25
C ASN A 117 -11.37 -0.53 12.85
N GLN A 118 -10.28 0.24 12.83
CA GLN A 118 -10.28 1.61 12.33
C GLN A 118 -10.74 1.71 10.87
N TYR A 119 -10.57 0.64 10.09
CA TYR A 119 -11.04 0.56 8.70
C TYR A 119 -12.54 0.30 8.61
N LEU A 120 -13.17 -0.23 9.67
CA LEU A 120 -14.60 -0.49 9.73
C LEU A 120 -15.41 0.76 10.11
N GLN A 121 -14.79 1.70 10.85
CA GLN A 121 -15.50 2.90 11.35
C GLN A 121 -15.76 3.94 10.26
N ALA A 122 -15.00 3.92 9.16
CA ALA A 122 -15.22 4.82 8.02
C ALA A 122 -16.48 4.46 7.22
N ASP A 123 -17.11 3.33 7.51
CA ASP A 123 -18.17 2.72 6.70
C ASP A 123 -19.49 2.50 7.48
N ASP A 124 -19.69 3.21 8.59
CA ASP A 124 -20.92 3.08 9.39
C ASP A 124 -22.17 3.46 8.57
N ASP A 125 -22.07 4.42 7.65
CA ASP A 125 -23.17 4.82 6.77
C ASP A 125 -23.45 3.75 5.70
N ASP A 126 -22.44 3.08 5.16
CA ASP A 126 -22.61 2.00 4.19
C ASP A 126 -23.07 0.71 4.87
N ARG A 127 -22.59 0.46 6.09
CA ARG A 127 -23.05 -0.65 6.92
C ARG A 127 -24.51 -0.48 7.32
N HIS A 128 -24.96 0.75 7.65
CA HIS A 128 -26.37 1.04 7.94
C HIS A 128 -27.22 0.79 6.70
N ARG A 129 -26.81 1.27 5.51
CA ARG A 129 -27.50 1.01 4.24
C ARG A 129 -27.57 -0.47 3.86
N ALA A 130 -26.48 -1.21 4.05
CA ALA A 130 -26.44 -2.65 3.79
C ALA A 130 -27.37 -3.42 4.75
N THR A 131 -27.44 -3.01 6.03
CA THR A 131 -28.34 -3.60 7.03
C THR A 131 -29.80 -3.31 6.70
N GLU A 132 -30.14 -2.09 6.31
CA GLU A 132 -31.50 -1.74 5.85
C GLU A 132 -31.92 -2.50 4.58
N ALA A 133 -30.98 -2.69 3.63
CA ALA A 133 -31.24 -3.46 2.41
C ALA A 133 -31.45 -4.96 2.69
N GLY A 134 -30.72 -5.52 3.68
CA GLY A 134 -30.78 -6.94 4.05
C GLY A 134 -31.93 -7.30 4.99
N LEU A 135 -32.49 -6.32 5.73
CA LEU A 135 -33.58 -6.52 6.70
C LEU A 135 -34.95 -6.08 6.19
N ARG A 136 -35.22 -6.10 4.89
CA ARG A 136 -36.57 -5.90 4.38
C ARG A 136 -37.43 -7.10 4.80
N LEU A 137 -38.06 -6.95 5.95
CA LEU A 137 -39.15 -7.86 6.36
C LEU A 137 -40.37 -7.57 5.46
N ASN A 138 -40.65 -8.48 4.53
CA ASN A 138 -41.93 -8.51 3.85
C ASN A 138 -42.97 -9.08 4.83
N TRP A 139 -43.85 -8.24 5.34
CA TRP A 139 -45.05 -8.61 6.07
C TRP A 139 -46.18 -8.95 5.10
#